data_0319fd921364a5f3b1f6db8569c2b054
#
_entry.id   0319fd921364a5f3b1f6db8569c2b054
#
_cell.length_a   1.000
_cell.length_b   1.000
_cell.length_c   1.000
_cell.angle_alpha   90.00
_cell.angle_beta   90.00
_cell.angle_gamma   90.00
#
_symmetry.space_group_name_H-M   'P 1'
#
loop_
_entity.id
_entity.type
_entity.pdbx_description
1 polymer ?
#
loop_
_entity_poly.entity_id
_entity_poly.type
_entity_poly.pdbx_seq_one_letter_code
_entity_poly.pdbx_strand_id
1 'polypeptide(L)'
;VGCINHIKNDKVILMMKETPHDFFLTHPNDPFIGKINKPTIVEFDTGNEYNGQGVIANTWPEYVTKRWTDFIKRPNVIGYVARTDRYGTTKLVDSANEILLYALKRSTENPEILPDQIYDEYISTRYGEKALEPIKKAFEKAYDIVLSSMYILGTNAAKHSSMDYDPYSSSYDRHVSGRWLEP
;
A
#
# COMPACT_ATOMS: atom_id res chain seq x y z
N VAL A 1 -21.10 -4.97 6.69
CA VAL A 1 -21.74 -3.65 6.92
C VAL A 1 -22.92 -3.81 7.88
N GLY A 2 -23.84 -4.76 7.64
CA GLY A 2 -25.04 -4.93 8.47
C GLY A 2 -24.74 -5.05 9.97
N CYS A 3 -23.89 -6.00 10.38
CA CYS A 3 -23.58 -6.23 11.80
C CYS A 3 -22.93 -5.02 12.48
N ILE A 4 -22.06 -4.29 11.77
CA ILE A 4 -21.34 -3.14 12.33
C ILE A 4 -22.29 -1.98 12.62
N ASN A 5 -23.32 -1.79 11.79
CA ASN A 5 -24.31 -0.74 11.99
C ASN A 5 -25.20 -0.96 13.24
N HIS A 6 -25.18 -2.17 13.83
CA HIS A 6 -25.85 -2.45 15.10
C HIS A 6 -25.01 -2.10 16.34
N ILE A 7 -23.75 -1.72 16.17
CA ILE A 7 -22.91 -1.25 17.28
C ILE A 7 -23.43 0.12 17.75
N LYS A 8 -24.06 0.14 18.91
CA LYS A 8 -24.67 1.36 19.49
C LYS A 8 -23.66 2.28 20.16
N ASN A 9 -22.44 1.78 20.47
CA ASN A 9 -21.43 2.58 21.12
C ASN A 9 -20.79 3.59 20.14
N ASP A 10 -21.00 4.86 20.42
CA ASP A 10 -20.49 5.95 19.56
C ASP A 10 -18.98 6.20 19.71
N LYS A 11 -18.33 5.59 20.71
CA LYS A 11 -16.89 5.69 20.90
C LYS A 11 -16.08 4.67 20.09
N VAL A 12 -16.76 3.80 19.33
CA VAL A 12 -16.09 2.81 18.47
C VAL A 12 -15.60 3.49 17.20
N ILE A 13 -14.31 3.37 16.95
CA ILE A 13 -13.66 3.72 15.68
C ILE A 13 -13.29 2.43 14.97
N LEU A 14 -13.58 2.34 13.69
CA LEU A 14 -13.21 1.20 12.86
C LEU A 14 -11.85 1.45 12.21
N MET A 15 -11.05 0.41 12.10
CA MET A 15 -9.87 0.39 11.25
C MET A 15 -10.12 -0.61 10.13
N MET A 16 -9.99 -0.17 8.88
CA MET A 16 -10.27 -0.96 7.70
C MET A 16 -9.10 -0.87 6.73
N LYS A 17 -8.74 -2.00 6.15
CA LYS A 17 -7.72 -2.05 5.09
C LYS A 17 -8.15 -1.20 3.90
N GLU A 18 -7.20 -0.59 3.23
CA GLU A 18 -7.42 0.19 2.00
C GLU A 18 -8.00 -0.64 0.85
N THR A 19 -7.83 -1.95 0.92
CA THR A 19 -8.28 -2.95 -0.06
C THR A 19 -9.33 -3.88 0.55
N PRO A 20 -10.24 -4.45 -0.25
CA PRO A 20 -11.37 -5.23 0.26
C PRO A 20 -10.99 -6.57 0.89
N HIS A 21 -9.81 -7.06 0.63
CA HIS A 21 -9.35 -8.38 1.03
C HIS A 21 -8.02 -8.32 1.75
N ASP A 22 -6.95 -8.38 0.98
CA ASP A 22 -5.60 -8.22 1.47
C ASP A 22 -4.86 -7.19 0.59
N PHE A 23 -3.67 -6.77 0.99
CA PHE A 23 -2.97 -5.63 0.42
C PHE A 23 -2.34 -5.90 -0.96
N PHE A 24 -3.05 -6.57 -1.86
CA PHE A 24 -2.57 -6.75 -3.23
C PHE A 24 -2.66 -5.45 -4.01
N LEU A 25 -1.59 -5.10 -4.73
CA LEU A 25 -1.54 -3.87 -5.54
C LEU A 25 -2.66 -3.78 -6.58
N THR A 26 -3.10 -4.93 -7.08
CA THR A 26 -4.15 -5.04 -8.09
C THR A 26 -5.56 -4.90 -7.54
N HIS A 27 -5.74 -4.94 -6.22
CA HIS A 27 -7.05 -4.79 -5.61
C HIS A 27 -7.56 -3.35 -5.69
N PRO A 28 -8.87 -3.17 -5.90
CA PRO A 28 -9.48 -1.84 -5.86
C PRO A 28 -9.48 -1.28 -4.44
N ASN A 29 -9.89 -0.03 -4.30
CA ASN A 29 -10.22 0.57 -3.02
C ASN A 29 -11.34 -0.21 -2.33
N ASP A 30 -11.25 -0.42 -1.01
CA ASP A 30 -12.29 -1.09 -0.25
C ASP A 30 -13.64 -0.36 -0.44
N PRO A 31 -14.66 -1.03 -1.01
CA PRO A 31 -15.94 -0.43 -1.31
C PRO A 31 -16.80 -0.19 -0.06
N PHE A 32 -16.45 -0.72 1.10
CA PHE A 32 -17.19 -0.55 2.35
C PHE A 32 -16.77 0.67 3.13
N ILE A 33 -15.56 1.20 2.91
CA ILE A 33 -15.12 2.46 3.51
C ILE A 33 -16.05 3.59 3.06
N GLY A 34 -16.59 4.33 4.03
CA GLY A 34 -17.58 5.37 3.81
C GLY A 34 -19.03 4.91 3.79
N LYS A 35 -19.31 3.58 3.74
CA LYS A 35 -20.68 3.03 3.81
C LYS A 35 -21.11 2.61 5.22
N ILE A 36 -20.20 2.67 6.16
CA ILE A 36 -20.44 2.30 7.55
C ILE A 36 -20.64 3.57 8.36
N ASN A 37 -21.69 3.61 9.15
CA ASN A 37 -22.01 4.78 9.99
C ASN A 37 -21.19 4.77 11.29
N LYS A 38 -19.89 4.74 11.17
CA LYS A 38 -18.92 4.87 12.28
C LYS A 38 -17.66 5.57 11.79
N PRO A 39 -16.99 6.36 12.65
CA PRO A 39 -15.69 6.90 12.32
C PRO A 39 -14.74 5.80 11.86
N THR A 40 -14.06 6.00 10.74
CA THR A 40 -13.23 4.98 10.11
C THR A 40 -11.83 5.51 9.85
N ILE A 41 -10.83 4.75 10.27
CA ILE A 41 -9.42 4.94 9.93
C ILE A 41 -9.08 3.95 8.83
N VAL A 42 -8.39 4.41 7.78
CA VAL A 42 -7.93 3.58 6.68
C VAL A 42 -6.53 3.06 6.97
N GLU A 43 -6.35 1.75 6.93
CA GLU A 43 -5.05 1.10 7.09
C GLU A 43 -4.38 0.94 5.73
N PHE A 44 -3.22 1.59 5.55
CA PHE A 44 -2.38 1.48 4.36
C PHE A 44 -1.23 0.50 4.56
N ASP A 45 -0.99 -0.35 3.58
CA ASP A 45 0.17 -1.26 3.57
C ASP A 45 1.45 -0.57 3.07
N THR A 46 2.03 0.28 3.90
CA THR A 46 3.39 0.76 3.66
C THR A 46 4.46 -0.23 4.14
N GLY A 47 4.03 -1.33 4.77
CA GLY A 47 4.87 -2.48 5.12
C GLY A 47 5.19 -3.38 3.92
N ASN A 48 4.47 -3.20 2.81
CA ASN A 48 4.69 -3.88 1.53
C ASN A 48 4.64 -5.41 1.66
N GLU A 49 3.62 -5.93 2.34
CA GLU A 49 3.46 -7.34 2.67
C GLU A 49 3.52 -8.26 1.46
N TYR A 50 3.02 -7.80 0.32
CA TYR A 50 2.98 -8.56 -0.95
C TYR A 50 3.90 -7.99 -2.03
N ASN A 51 4.77 -7.04 -1.67
CA ASN A 51 5.54 -6.23 -2.62
C ASN A 51 7.03 -6.20 -2.28
N GLY A 52 7.55 -7.28 -1.65
CA GLY A 52 8.96 -7.44 -1.37
C GLY A 52 9.41 -7.12 0.04
N GLN A 53 8.52 -6.74 0.96
CA GLN A 53 8.80 -6.56 2.40
C GLN A 53 10.08 -5.74 2.69
N GLY A 54 10.27 -4.64 1.96
CA GLY A 54 11.42 -3.76 2.11
C GLY A 54 12.70 -4.19 1.40
N VAL A 55 12.74 -5.38 0.78
CA VAL A 55 13.87 -5.84 -0.04
C VAL A 55 13.83 -5.20 -1.42
N ILE A 56 12.63 -5.04 -1.97
CA ILE A 56 12.40 -4.39 -3.27
C ILE A 56 11.97 -2.93 -3.03
N ALA A 57 12.41 -2.02 -3.89
CA ALA A 57 11.97 -0.64 -3.83
C ALA A 57 10.48 -0.53 -4.18
N ASN A 58 9.72 0.08 -3.28
CA ASN A 58 8.29 0.35 -3.44
C ASN A 58 8.10 1.88 -3.41
N THR A 59 8.32 2.51 -4.55
CA THR A 59 8.43 3.96 -4.65
C THR A 59 7.37 4.54 -5.59
N TRP A 60 6.09 4.29 -5.28
CA TRP A 60 4.93 4.72 -6.06
C TRP A 60 3.98 5.64 -5.28
N PRO A 61 4.34 6.90 -5.05
CA PRO A 61 3.50 7.87 -4.35
C PRO A 61 2.13 8.04 -5.01
N GLU A 62 2.01 7.88 -6.33
CA GLU A 62 0.76 7.96 -7.08
C GLU A 62 -0.28 6.96 -6.60
N TYR A 63 0.13 5.76 -6.23
CA TYR A 63 -0.76 4.71 -5.74
C TYR A 63 -1.42 5.11 -4.42
N VAL A 64 -0.62 5.50 -3.43
CA VAL A 64 -1.12 5.87 -2.10
C VAL A 64 -1.87 7.20 -2.13
N THR A 65 -1.39 8.17 -2.90
CA THR A 65 -2.03 9.48 -3.06
C THR A 65 -3.42 9.34 -3.66
N LYS A 66 -3.54 8.61 -4.77
CA LYS A 66 -4.83 8.37 -5.45
C LYS A 66 -5.84 7.69 -4.52
N ARG A 67 -5.41 6.70 -3.74
CA ARG A 67 -6.29 6.02 -2.79
C ARG A 67 -6.69 6.94 -1.65
N TRP A 68 -5.74 7.63 -1.05
CA TRP A 68 -6.01 8.50 0.08
C TRP A 68 -6.95 9.66 -0.31
N THR A 69 -6.72 10.31 -1.44
CA THR A 69 -7.59 11.40 -1.91
C THR A 69 -9.01 10.94 -2.26
N ASP A 70 -9.20 9.67 -2.61
CA ASP A 70 -10.52 9.08 -2.74
C ASP A 70 -11.15 8.79 -1.37
N PHE A 71 -10.40 8.19 -0.45
CA PHE A 71 -10.93 7.83 0.87
C PHE A 71 -11.30 9.03 1.73
N ILE A 72 -10.49 10.08 1.76
CA ILE A 72 -10.76 11.26 2.60
C ILE A 72 -12.03 12.00 2.20
N LYS A 73 -12.49 11.83 0.97
CA LYS A 73 -13.76 12.38 0.47
C LYS A 73 -14.97 11.56 0.89
N ARG A 74 -14.77 10.33 1.39
CA ARG A 74 -15.85 9.44 1.77
C ARG A 74 -16.40 9.77 3.16
N PRO A 75 -17.72 9.58 3.40
CA PRO A 75 -18.30 9.83 4.72
C PRO A 75 -17.59 9.03 5.83
N ASN A 76 -17.49 9.65 7.00
CA ASN A 76 -16.97 9.04 8.22
C ASN A 76 -15.47 8.63 8.20
N VAL A 77 -14.74 8.88 7.14
CA VAL A 77 -13.28 8.71 7.15
C VAL A 77 -12.66 9.85 7.94
N ILE A 78 -11.90 9.51 8.99
CA ILE A 78 -11.32 10.48 9.93
C ILE A 78 -9.80 10.51 9.92
N GLY A 79 -9.15 9.55 9.24
CA GLY A 79 -7.70 9.49 9.18
C GLY A 79 -7.20 8.17 8.58
N TYR A 80 -5.90 7.99 8.65
CA TYR A 80 -5.25 6.76 8.23
C TYR A 80 -4.23 6.27 9.27
N VAL A 81 -3.85 5.01 9.14
CA VAL A 81 -2.65 4.42 9.73
C VAL A 81 -1.80 3.84 8.61
N ALA A 82 -0.50 3.93 8.74
CA ALA A 82 0.46 3.36 7.81
C ALA A 82 1.20 2.22 8.50
N ARG A 83 1.12 1.01 7.96
CA ARG A 83 1.84 -0.15 8.49
C ARG A 83 3.33 0.01 8.25
N THR A 84 4.13 -0.29 9.26
CA THR A 84 5.60 -0.23 9.19
C THR A 84 6.25 -1.56 9.56
N ASP A 85 5.45 -2.62 9.67
CA ASP A 85 5.89 -3.99 9.88
C ASP A 85 6.36 -4.66 8.57
N ARG A 86 6.74 -5.90 8.63
CA ARG A 86 7.21 -6.73 7.50
C ARG A 86 8.60 -6.41 6.96
N TYR A 87 9.31 -5.47 7.56
CA TYR A 87 10.69 -5.16 7.22
C TYR A 87 11.66 -5.99 8.08
N GLY A 88 11.93 -7.23 7.76
CA GLY A 88 12.77 -8.15 8.52
C GLY A 88 14.08 -7.53 9.06
N THR A 89 15.13 -7.50 8.26
CA THR A 89 16.42 -6.85 8.60
C THR A 89 16.52 -5.39 8.11
N THR A 90 15.55 -4.92 7.35
CA THR A 90 15.50 -3.56 6.80
C THR A 90 14.56 -2.68 7.63
N LYS A 91 14.59 -1.37 7.37
CA LYS A 91 13.69 -0.40 7.98
C LYS A 91 12.94 0.34 6.89
N LEU A 92 11.68 0.67 7.14
CA LEU A 92 10.92 1.57 6.25
C LEU A 92 11.56 2.96 6.26
N VAL A 93 11.75 3.51 7.46
CA VAL A 93 12.44 4.80 7.65
C VAL A 93 13.89 4.66 7.21
N ASP A 94 14.40 5.64 6.50
CA ASP A 94 15.72 5.69 5.86
C ASP A 94 15.87 4.78 4.63
N SER A 95 14.83 4.07 4.21
CA SER A 95 14.79 3.36 2.92
C SER A 95 14.17 4.20 1.80
N ALA A 96 14.30 3.73 0.56
CA ALA A 96 13.60 4.34 -0.58
C ALA A 96 12.07 4.32 -0.41
N ASN A 97 11.55 3.30 0.28
CA ASN A 97 10.11 3.08 0.48
C ASN A 97 9.47 4.11 1.44
N GLU A 98 10.27 4.87 2.18
CA GLU A 98 9.80 5.96 3.04
C GLU A 98 9.01 7.02 2.25
N ILE A 99 9.22 7.12 0.93
CA ILE A 99 8.44 8.01 0.06
C ILE A 99 6.93 7.75 0.16
N LEU A 100 6.49 6.51 0.49
CA LEU A 100 5.07 6.19 0.67
C LEU A 100 4.48 6.90 1.91
N LEU A 101 5.24 6.97 3.01
CA LEU A 101 4.84 7.75 4.19
C LEU A 101 4.82 9.24 3.89
N TYR A 102 5.82 9.71 3.15
CA TYR A 102 5.88 11.09 2.71
C TYR A 102 4.67 11.45 1.83
N ALA A 103 4.31 10.58 0.90
CA ALA A 103 3.15 10.75 0.04
C ALA A 103 1.83 10.83 0.81
N LEU A 104 1.61 9.96 1.80
CA LEU A 104 0.43 10.01 2.67
C LEU A 104 0.37 11.32 3.45
N LYS A 105 1.49 11.75 4.02
CA LYS A 105 1.58 13.04 4.73
C LYS A 105 1.22 14.19 3.78
N ARG A 106 1.88 14.29 2.64
CA ARG A 106 1.69 15.39 1.69
C ARG A 106 0.29 15.45 1.10
N SER A 107 -0.29 14.30 0.77
CA SER A 107 -1.67 14.24 0.27
C SER A 107 -2.72 14.53 1.34
N THR A 108 -2.38 14.42 2.63
CA THR A 108 -3.24 14.86 3.73
C THR A 108 -3.17 16.39 3.90
N GLU A 109 -1.99 16.97 3.78
CA GLU A 109 -1.78 18.41 3.85
C GLU A 109 -2.34 19.14 2.61
N ASN A 110 -2.23 18.53 1.45
CA ASN A 110 -2.73 19.04 0.17
C ASN A 110 -3.32 17.88 -0.67
N PRO A 111 -4.64 17.67 -0.64
CA PRO A 111 -5.28 16.59 -1.42
C PRO A 111 -5.15 16.72 -2.94
N GLU A 112 -4.77 17.88 -3.45
CA GLU A 112 -4.58 18.13 -4.89
C GLU A 112 -3.10 18.03 -5.31
N ILE A 113 -2.21 17.61 -4.41
CA ILE A 113 -0.78 17.46 -4.74
C ILE A 113 -0.58 16.42 -5.82
N LEU A 114 0.25 16.73 -6.80
CA LEU A 114 0.59 15.78 -7.86
C LEU A 114 1.71 14.83 -7.41
N PRO A 115 1.67 13.55 -7.82
CA PRO A 115 2.74 12.60 -7.52
C PRO A 115 4.13 13.09 -7.95
N ASP A 116 4.21 13.80 -9.05
CA ASP A 116 5.45 14.40 -9.57
C ASP A 116 6.10 15.37 -8.57
N GLN A 117 5.27 16.21 -7.94
CA GLN A 117 5.74 17.13 -6.90
C GLN A 117 6.24 16.37 -5.66
N ILE A 118 5.62 15.24 -5.33
CA ILE A 118 6.07 14.40 -4.21
C ILE A 118 7.43 13.78 -4.51
N TYR A 119 7.65 13.29 -5.73
CA TYR A 119 8.96 12.81 -6.16
C TYR A 119 10.02 13.89 -6.04
N ASP A 120 9.75 15.06 -6.61
CA ASP A 120 10.68 16.16 -6.65
C ASP A 120 11.04 16.64 -5.24
N GLU A 121 10.05 16.91 -4.39
CA GLU A 121 10.24 17.33 -3.01
C GLU A 121 11.01 16.28 -2.17
N TYR A 122 10.59 15.02 -2.25
CA TYR A 122 11.19 13.95 -1.45
C TYR A 122 12.64 13.68 -1.87
N ILE A 123 12.86 13.52 -3.18
CA ILE A 123 14.17 13.17 -3.71
C ILE A 123 15.17 14.32 -3.50
N SER A 124 14.77 15.55 -3.81
CA SER A 124 15.66 16.71 -3.60
C SER A 124 16.03 16.88 -2.14
N THR A 125 15.08 16.70 -1.23
CA THR A 125 15.32 16.81 0.21
C THR A 125 16.21 15.67 0.73
N ARG A 126 15.96 14.45 0.27
CA ARG A 126 16.62 13.25 0.82
C ARG A 126 17.98 12.97 0.20
N TYR A 127 18.11 13.19 -1.11
CA TYR A 127 19.29 12.80 -1.90
C TYR A 127 20.00 13.99 -2.55
N GLY A 128 19.40 15.17 -2.52
CA GLY A 128 19.92 16.40 -3.11
C GLY A 128 19.52 16.58 -4.59
N GLU A 129 19.52 17.84 -5.03
CA GLU A 129 19.09 18.26 -6.37
C GLU A 129 19.80 17.52 -7.53
N LYS A 130 21.09 17.22 -7.36
CA LYS A 130 21.87 16.53 -8.41
C LYS A 130 21.42 15.08 -8.64
N ALA A 131 20.76 14.49 -7.65
CA ALA A 131 20.29 13.11 -7.70
C ALA A 131 18.81 13.00 -8.18
N LEU A 132 18.13 14.14 -8.36
CA LEU A 132 16.70 14.17 -8.66
C LEU A 132 16.36 13.33 -9.90
N GLU A 133 16.90 13.67 -11.05
CA GLU A 133 16.56 13.03 -12.32
C GLU A 133 16.88 11.51 -12.35
N PRO A 134 18.09 11.05 -11.96
CA PRO A 134 18.39 9.63 -12.01
C PRO A 134 17.58 8.80 -10.99
N ILE A 135 17.34 9.32 -9.79
CA ILE A 135 16.56 8.60 -8.78
C ILE A 135 15.07 8.59 -9.16
N LYS A 136 14.53 9.70 -9.64
CA LYS A 136 13.13 9.76 -10.10
C LYS A 136 12.86 8.71 -11.18
N LYS A 137 13.71 8.64 -12.20
CA LYS A 137 13.60 7.61 -13.25
C LYS A 137 13.64 6.17 -12.71
N ALA A 138 14.43 5.92 -11.67
CA ALA A 138 14.47 4.61 -11.03
C ALA A 138 13.18 4.34 -10.22
N PHE A 139 12.71 5.32 -9.46
CA PHE A 139 11.53 5.19 -8.62
C PHE A 139 10.25 4.97 -9.44
N GLU A 140 10.09 5.68 -10.55
CA GLU A 140 8.96 5.51 -11.47
C GLU A 140 8.83 4.11 -12.08
N LYS A 141 9.91 3.32 -12.07
CA LYS A 141 9.88 1.93 -12.58
C LYS A 141 9.46 0.90 -11.55
N ALA A 142 9.46 1.25 -10.27
CA ALA A 142 9.28 0.29 -9.19
C ALA A 142 7.92 -0.43 -9.26
N TYR A 143 6.85 0.29 -9.58
CA TYR A 143 5.51 -0.29 -9.67
C TYR A 143 5.43 -1.37 -10.76
N ASP A 144 5.89 -1.07 -11.98
CA ASP A 144 5.88 -2.01 -13.09
C ASP A 144 6.78 -3.21 -12.85
N ILE A 145 7.94 -2.99 -12.19
CA ILE A 145 8.85 -4.07 -11.82
C ILE A 145 8.16 -5.05 -10.85
N VAL A 146 7.52 -4.54 -9.81
CA VAL A 146 6.83 -5.39 -8.84
C VAL A 146 5.66 -6.11 -9.47
N LEU A 147 4.83 -5.42 -10.26
CA LEU A 147 3.71 -6.05 -10.96
C LEU A 147 4.17 -7.16 -11.90
N SER A 148 5.26 -6.95 -12.63
CA SER A 148 5.75 -7.96 -13.60
C SER A 148 6.50 -9.12 -12.95
N SER A 149 7.07 -8.92 -11.77
CA SER A 149 7.87 -9.95 -11.09
C SER A 149 7.10 -10.75 -10.04
N MET A 150 6.13 -10.13 -9.37
CA MET A 150 5.45 -10.73 -8.23
C MET A 150 3.97 -11.01 -8.47
N TYR A 151 3.40 -10.56 -9.58
CA TYR A 151 1.99 -10.74 -9.90
C TYR A 151 1.80 -11.47 -11.22
N ILE A 152 0.88 -12.44 -11.24
CA ILE A 152 0.47 -13.18 -12.43
C ILE A 152 -1.04 -13.02 -12.59
N LEU A 153 -1.48 -12.49 -13.72
CA LEU A 153 -2.90 -12.24 -13.99
C LEU A 153 -3.60 -11.44 -12.88
N GLY A 154 -2.88 -10.50 -12.28
CA GLY A 154 -3.41 -9.67 -11.19
C GLY A 154 -3.38 -10.30 -9.80
N THR A 155 -2.84 -11.50 -9.68
CA THR A 155 -2.74 -12.25 -8.43
C THR A 155 -1.28 -12.31 -7.98
N ASN A 156 -1.01 -12.15 -6.67
CA ASN A 156 0.35 -12.29 -6.15
C ASN A 156 0.83 -13.73 -6.27
N ALA A 157 1.97 -13.93 -6.94
CA ALA A 157 2.56 -15.24 -7.20
C ALA A 157 3.44 -15.74 -6.05
N ALA A 158 3.67 -14.90 -5.05
CA ALA A 158 4.55 -15.18 -3.92
C ALA A 158 3.77 -15.24 -2.60
N LYS A 159 4.28 -16.00 -1.64
CA LYS A 159 3.76 -15.98 -0.27
C LYS A 159 4.31 -14.76 0.44
N HIS A 160 3.44 -13.79 0.79
CA HIS A 160 3.86 -12.59 1.52
C HIS A 160 5.19 -12.02 1.04
N SER A 161 5.37 -11.88 -0.26
CA SER A 161 6.62 -11.44 -0.92
C SER A 161 7.77 -12.44 -0.94
N SER A 162 7.63 -13.62 -0.34
CA SER A 162 8.64 -14.66 -0.44
C SER A 162 8.47 -15.42 -1.73
N MET A 163 9.43 -15.28 -2.64
CA MET A 163 9.54 -16.15 -3.81
C MET A 163 9.98 -17.53 -3.31
N ASP A 164 9.12 -18.54 -3.42
CA ASP A 164 9.48 -19.90 -3.06
C ASP A 164 10.29 -20.51 -4.21
N TYR A 165 11.58 -20.74 -3.96
CA TYR A 165 12.47 -21.37 -4.91
C TYR A 165 12.19 -22.87 -5.09
N ASP A 166 11.50 -23.47 -4.13
CA ASP A 166 11.02 -24.84 -4.22
C ASP A 166 9.49 -24.86 -4.16
N PRO A 167 8.80 -24.90 -5.31
CA PRO A 167 7.34 -24.94 -5.36
C PRO A 167 6.75 -26.20 -4.71
N TYR A 168 7.60 -27.14 -4.29
CA TYR A 168 7.19 -28.36 -3.62
C TYR A 168 7.48 -28.37 -2.11
N SER A 169 8.14 -27.34 -1.60
CA SER A 169 8.59 -27.27 -0.20
C SER A 169 7.44 -27.16 0.81
N SER A 170 6.29 -26.62 0.41
CA SER A 170 5.16 -26.40 1.30
C SER A 170 3.81 -26.60 0.60
N SER A 171 3.05 -27.58 1.09
CA SER A 171 1.68 -27.79 0.62
C SER A 171 0.74 -26.65 0.96
N TYR A 172 1.01 -25.93 2.02
CA TYR A 172 0.25 -24.75 2.44
C TYR A 172 0.44 -23.60 1.45
N ASP A 173 1.65 -23.34 1.04
CA ASP A 173 1.97 -22.24 0.13
C ASP A 173 1.36 -22.47 -1.26
N ARG A 174 1.42 -23.69 -1.76
CA ARG A 174 0.75 -24.09 -3.00
C ARG A 174 -0.77 -23.90 -2.91
N HIS A 175 -1.35 -24.23 -1.78
CA HIS A 175 -2.79 -24.14 -1.59
C HIS A 175 -3.27 -22.68 -1.54
N VAL A 176 -2.51 -21.79 -0.91
CA VAL A 176 -2.82 -20.36 -0.85
C VAL A 176 -2.59 -19.69 -2.21
N SER A 177 -1.48 -19.97 -2.86
CA SER A 177 -1.16 -19.39 -4.18
C SER A 177 -2.12 -19.89 -5.28
N GLY A 178 -2.52 -21.15 -5.25
CA GLY A 178 -3.43 -21.72 -6.24
C GLY A 178 -4.87 -21.21 -6.16
N ARG A 179 -5.34 -20.84 -4.99
CA ARG A 179 -6.74 -20.37 -4.82
C ARG A 179 -7.09 -19.11 -5.60
N TRP A 180 -6.12 -18.31 -5.92
CA TRP A 180 -6.34 -17.05 -6.63
C TRP A 180 -6.24 -17.17 -8.14
N LEU A 181 -5.82 -18.34 -8.63
CA LEU A 181 -5.75 -18.66 -10.06
C LEU A 181 -7.00 -19.39 -10.57
N GLU A 182 -7.92 -19.76 -9.69
CA GLU A 182 -9.22 -20.31 -10.08
C GLU A 182 -10.17 -19.17 -10.44
N PRO A 183 -10.87 -19.27 -11.59
CA PRO A 183 -11.79 -18.23 -12.07
C PRO A 183 -13.03 -18.05 -11.19
#